data_e0224bf94825b6110db87feff262c8fc
#
_entry.id   e0224bf94825b6110db87feff262c8fc
#
_cell.length_a   1.000
_cell.length_b   1.000
_cell.length_c   1.000
_cell.angle_alpha   90.00
_cell.angle_beta   90.00
_cell.angle_gamma   90.00
#
_symmetry.space_group_name_H-M   'P 1'
#
loop_
_entity.id
_entity.type
_entity.pdbx_description
1 polymer ?
#
loop_
_entity_poly.entity_id
_entity_poly.type
_entity_poly.pdbx_seq_one_letter_code
_entity_poly.pdbx_strand_id
1 'polypeptide(L)'
;CLTRDPDVHLEEAGAELSAAAAAAKSPKEIMAALRRYKRRIALLVGLADLGGVWPTEETLRAMSMAADKAVDQAVKFLFRRAHAAGQIVGASLAAPRGYFVIAMGKLGGRELNYSSDIDIIVFYDADQAGLAPDIEPSDFFVRLTRELVRLLQEHTGDGYVFRTDLRLRPDPGATQVALSTDAGLSYYECFGQNWERAALI
;
A
#
# COMPACT_ATOMS: atom_id res chain seq x y z
N CYS A 1 22.24 20.62 -2.59
CA CYS A 1 20.98 19.87 -2.80
C CYS A 1 19.86 20.18 -1.81
N LEU A 2 20.13 20.68 -0.62
CA LEU A 2 19.12 20.96 0.42
C LEU A 2 19.01 22.48 0.68
N THR A 3 18.86 23.28 -0.36
CA THR A 3 18.58 24.72 -0.26
C THR A 3 17.08 25.02 -0.09
N ARG A 4 16.23 24.00 -0.27
CA ARG A 4 14.78 24.05 -0.04
C ARG A 4 14.42 23.10 1.11
N ASP A 5 13.29 23.38 1.73
CA ASP A 5 12.67 22.50 2.73
C ASP A 5 12.51 21.08 2.16
N PRO A 6 13.00 20.03 2.85
CA PRO A 6 12.82 18.66 2.40
C PRO A 6 11.35 18.24 2.19
N ASP A 7 10.39 18.81 2.93
CA ASP A 7 8.96 18.54 2.79
C ASP A 7 8.45 18.91 1.39
N VAL A 8 8.91 20.02 0.82
CA VAL A 8 8.57 20.42 -0.56
C VAL A 8 9.02 19.35 -1.56
N HIS A 9 10.19 18.76 -1.35
CA HIS A 9 10.71 17.70 -2.21
C HIS A 9 9.93 16.38 -2.06
N LEU A 10 9.41 16.08 -0.86
CA LEU A 10 8.52 14.94 -0.64
C LEU A 10 7.21 15.11 -1.41
N GLU A 11 6.61 16.29 -1.33
CA GLU A 11 5.36 16.62 -2.04
C GLU A 11 5.56 16.54 -3.56
N GLU A 12 6.62 17.15 -4.10
CA GLU A 12 6.97 17.08 -5.52
C GLU A 12 7.12 15.62 -5.99
N ALA A 13 7.88 14.80 -5.24
CA ALA A 13 8.06 13.39 -5.57
C ALA A 13 6.75 12.61 -5.53
N GLY A 14 5.88 12.90 -4.56
CA GLY A 14 4.55 12.32 -4.44
C GLY A 14 3.62 12.71 -5.61
N ALA A 15 3.68 13.95 -6.06
CA ALA A 15 2.92 14.45 -7.21
C ALA A 15 3.41 13.78 -8.52
N GLU A 16 4.73 13.68 -8.71
CA GLU A 16 5.32 12.99 -9.86
C GLU A 16 4.93 11.50 -9.91
N LEU A 17 4.95 10.81 -8.75
CA LEU A 17 4.48 9.43 -8.67
C LEU A 17 3.01 9.34 -9.07
N SER A 18 2.15 10.23 -8.56
CA SER A 18 0.72 10.23 -8.88
C SER A 18 0.47 10.40 -10.38
N ALA A 19 1.19 11.33 -11.03
CA ALA A 19 1.09 11.56 -12.46
C ALA A 19 1.59 10.35 -13.27
N ALA A 20 2.75 9.79 -12.90
CA ALA A 20 3.31 8.61 -13.55
C ALA A 20 2.42 7.37 -13.37
N ALA A 21 1.86 7.18 -12.17
CA ALA A 21 0.93 6.10 -11.89
C ALA A 21 -0.36 6.23 -12.71
N ALA A 22 -0.91 7.45 -12.82
CA ALA A 22 -2.10 7.71 -13.64
C ALA A 22 -1.87 7.40 -15.13
N ALA A 23 -0.67 7.69 -15.64
CA ALA A 23 -0.29 7.45 -17.03
C ALA A 23 0.09 5.99 -17.32
N ALA A 24 0.44 5.20 -16.29
CA ALA A 24 0.92 3.83 -16.46
C ALA A 24 -0.16 2.90 -17.05
N LYS A 25 0.19 2.20 -18.13
CA LYS A 25 -0.67 1.25 -18.86
C LYS A 25 -0.32 -0.20 -18.58
N SER A 26 0.85 -0.47 -18.02
CA SER A 26 1.35 -1.82 -17.75
C SER A 26 1.92 -1.98 -16.35
N PRO A 27 1.96 -3.21 -15.81
CA PRO A 27 2.64 -3.48 -14.53
C PRO A 27 4.10 -3.04 -14.53
N LYS A 28 4.81 -3.18 -15.64
CA LYS A 28 6.20 -2.76 -15.76
C LYS A 28 6.37 -1.24 -15.59
N GLU A 29 5.47 -0.44 -16.14
CA GLU A 29 5.51 1.02 -16.03
C GLU A 29 5.24 1.50 -14.61
N ILE A 30 4.20 0.97 -13.94
CA ILE A 30 3.92 1.32 -12.54
C ILE A 30 5.03 0.85 -11.60
N MET A 31 5.58 -0.35 -11.80
CA MET A 31 6.72 -0.84 -11.03
C MET A 31 7.93 0.10 -11.15
N ALA A 32 8.26 0.56 -12.35
CA ALA A 32 9.35 1.50 -12.56
C ALA A 32 9.07 2.85 -11.88
N ALA A 33 7.83 3.36 -11.94
CA ALA A 33 7.45 4.60 -11.29
C ALA A 33 7.59 4.52 -9.76
N LEU A 34 7.05 3.44 -9.15
CA LEU A 34 7.13 3.19 -7.71
C LEU A 34 8.58 3.09 -7.22
N ARG A 35 9.46 2.43 -7.97
CA ARG A 35 10.88 2.27 -7.60
C ARG A 35 11.67 3.56 -7.72
N ARG A 36 11.42 4.35 -8.78
CA ARG A 36 12.01 5.71 -8.89
C ARG A 36 11.59 6.58 -7.72
N TYR A 37 10.31 6.57 -7.37
CA TYR A 37 9.78 7.27 -6.20
C TYR A 37 10.50 6.82 -4.92
N LYS A 38 10.53 5.52 -4.63
CA LYS A 38 11.20 4.99 -3.43
C LYS A 38 12.66 5.40 -3.34
N ARG A 39 13.41 5.32 -4.45
CA ARG A 39 14.84 5.73 -4.48
C ARG A 39 15.00 7.22 -4.18
N ARG A 40 14.14 8.07 -4.78
CA ARG A 40 14.17 9.52 -4.54
C ARG A 40 13.88 9.84 -3.07
N ILE A 41 12.85 9.23 -2.51
CA ILE A 41 12.50 9.43 -1.09
C ILE A 41 13.62 8.92 -0.18
N ALA A 42 14.14 7.72 -0.40
CA ALA A 42 15.22 7.17 0.44
C ALA A 42 16.47 8.04 0.42
N LEU A 43 16.83 8.61 -0.74
CA LEU A 43 17.95 9.54 -0.85
C LEU A 43 17.65 10.85 -0.09
N LEU A 44 16.49 11.45 -0.30
CA LEU A 44 16.10 12.70 0.35
C LEU A 44 16.08 12.55 1.87
N VAL A 45 15.39 11.53 2.36
CA VAL A 45 15.26 11.24 3.79
C VAL A 45 16.64 10.94 4.40
N GLY A 46 17.46 10.12 3.72
CA GLY A 46 18.82 9.82 4.18
C GLY A 46 19.71 11.05 4.26
N LEU A 47 19.62 11.99 3.32
CA LEU A 47 20.37 13.24 3.36
C LEU A 47 19.87 14.19 4.45
N ALA A 48 18.56 14.25 4.70
CA ALA A 48 17.99 15.09 5.76
C ALA A 48 18.33 14.55 7.16
N ASP A 49 18.30 13.23 7.35
CA ASP A 49 18.65 12.52 8.57
C ASP A 49 20.16 12.69 8.89
N LEU A 50 21.04 12.26 7.97
CA LEU A 50 22.50 12.34 8.15
C LEU A 50 23.01 13.78 8.22
N GLY A 51 22.33 14.70 7.56
CA GLY A 51 22.64 16.14 7.61
C GLY A 51 22.14 16.84 8.89
N GLY A 52 21.42 16.12 9.77
CA GLY A 52 20.85 16.70 10.99
C GLY A 52 19.76 17.74 10.73
N VAL A 53 19.13 17.71 9.54
CA VAL A 53 18.04 18.62 9.16
C VAL A 53 16.72 18.19 9.80
N TRP A 54 16.50 16.87 9.88
CA TRP A 54 15.33 16.28 10.51
C TRP A 54 15.68 15.52 11.78
N PRO A 55 14.84 15.60 12.82
CA PRO A 55 14.90 14.67 13.95
C PRO A 55 14.43 13.27 13.49
N THR A 56 14.74 12.24 14.28
CA THR A 56 14.42 10.84 13.95
C THR A 56 12.94 10.63 13.68
N GLU A 57 12.06 11.26 14.47
CA GLU A 57 10.61 11.15 14.33
C GLU A 57 10.14 11.60 12.94
N GLU A 58 10.71 12.67 12.42
CA GLU A 58 10.38 13.22 11.10
C GLU A 58 10.87 12.31 9.99
N THR A 59 12.06 11.72 10.14
CA THR A 59 12.60 10.68 9.26
C THR A 59 11.67 9.48 9.16
N LEU A 60 11.19 8.96 10.30
CA LEU A 60 10.28 7.81 10.37
C LEU A 60 8.90 8.14 9.78
N ARG A 61 8.38 9.32 10.08
CA ARG A 61 7.12 9.84 9.51
C ARG A 61 7.21 9.92 7.99
N ALA A 62 8.27 10.50 7.44
CA ALA A 62 8.47 10.64 6.00
C ALA A 62 8.55 9.29 5.29
N MET A 63 9.23 8.30 5.89
CA MET A 63 9.30 6.93 5.36
C MET A 63 7.92 6.25 5.37
N SER A 64 7.14 6.44 6.44
CA SER A 64 5.79 5.89 6.57
C SER A 64 4.84 6.51 5.53
N MET A 65 4.88 7.83 5.36
CA MET A 65 4.09 8.52 4.32
C MET A 65 4.47 8.07 2.90
N ALA A 66 5.76 7.78 2.67
CA ALA A 66 6.20 7.26 1.39
C ALA A 66 5.65 5.85 1.11
N ALA A 67 5.55 5.00 2.13
CA ALA A 67 4.94 3.68 2.01
C ALA A 67 3.43 3.79 1.72
N ASP A 68 2.70 4.62 2.47
CA ASP A 68 1.28 4.89 2.24
C ASP A 68 1.03 5.34 0.79
N LYS A 69 1.84 6.30 0.32
CA LYS A 69 1.70 6.83 -1.06
C LYS A 69 1.97 5.76 -2.10
N ALA A 70 2.96 4.90 -1.89
CA ALA A 70 3.28 3.83 -2.82
C ALA A 70 2.16 2.78 -2.88
N VAL A 71 1.60 2.38 -1.73
CA VAL A 71 0.46 1.45 -1.64
C VAL A 71 -0.76 2.05 -2.31
N ASP A 72 -1.13 3.30 -1.99
CA ASP A 72 -2.28 4.01 -2.59
C ASP A 72 -2.20 4.04 -4.12
N GLN A 73 -1.04 4.41 -4.67
CA GLN A 73 -0.88 4.48 -6.13
C GLN A 73 -0.89 3.10 -6.80
N ALA A 74 -0.35 2.08 -6.14
CA ALA A 74 -0.42 0.71 -6.63
C ALA A 74 -1.87 0.19 -6.64
N VAL A 75 -2.64 0.41 -5.57
CA VAL A 75 -4.07 0.06 -5.49
C VAL A 75 -4.87 0.77 -6.58
N LYS A 76 -4.72 2.09 -6.72
CA LYS A 76 -5.40 2.87 -7.78
C LYS A 76 -5.09 2.33 -9.18
N PHE A 77 -3.85 1.96 -9.45
CA PHE A 77 -3.45 1.35 -10.73
C PHE A 77 -4.17 0.01 -10.96
N LEU A 78 -4.23 -0.86 -9.94
CA LEU A 78 -4.90 -2.17 -10.04
C LEU A 78 -6.40 -2.03 -10.29
N PHE A 79 -7.06 -1.10 -9.59
CA PHE A 79 -8.49 -0.84 -9.79
C PHE A 79 -8.78 -0.31 -11.19
N ARG A 80 -7.96 0.60 -11.74
CA ARG A 80 -8.11 1.05 -13.13
C ARG A 80 -7.96 -0.08 -14.12
N ARG A 81 -7.01 -0.99 -13.89
CA ARG A 81 -6.86 -2.18 -14.74
C ARG A 81 -8.07 -3.10 -14.68
N ALA A 82 -8.59 -3.37 -13.47
CA ALA A 82 -9.77 -4.18 -13.27
C ALA A 82 -11.00 -3.56 -13.96
N HIS A 83 -11.17 -2.26 -13.85
CA HIS A 83 -12.23 -1.52 -14.55
C HIS A 83 -12.07 -1.61 -16.08
N ALA A 84 -10.87 -1.38 -16.61
CA ALA A 84 -10.60 -1.51 -18.04
C ALA A 84 -10.81 -2.93 -18.57
N ALA A 85 -10.68 -3.94 -17.71
CA ALA A 85 -10.99 -5.35 -18.02
C ALA A 85 -12.48 -5.72 -17.83
N GLY A 86 -13.35 -4.76 -17.47
CA GLY A 86 -14.78 -5.00 -17.23
C GLY A 86 -15.11 -5.75 -15.94
N GLN A 87 -14.13 -5.94 -15.06
CA GLN A 87 -14.33 -6.65 -13.78
C GLN A 87 -14.96 -5.78 -12.70
N ILE A 88 -14.87 -4.48 -12.83
CA ILE A 88 -15.52 -3.47 -11.96
C ILE A 88 -16.42 -2.61 -12.84
N VAL A 89 -17.67 -2.42 -12.41
CA VAL A 89 -18.69 -1.63 -13.12
C VAL A 89 -19.18 -0.52 -12.20
N GLY A 90 -19.37 0.69 -12.76
CA GLY A 90 -19.97 1.82 -12.02
C GLY A 90 -19.12 2.43 -10.91
N ALA A 91 -17.90 2.00 -10.69
CA ALA A 91 -17.02 2.55 -9.67
C ALA A 91 -16.33 3.84 -10.13
N SER A 92 -16.11 4.77 -9.20
CA SER A 92 -15.23 5.92 -9.44
C SER A 92 -13.79 5.46 -9.50
N LEU A 93 -13.11 5.67 -10.63
CA LEU A 93 -11.70 5.35 -10.80
C LEU A 93 -10.75 6.17 -9.91
N ALA A 94 -11.22 7.30 -9.40
CA ALA A 94 -10.43 8.20 -8.57
C ALA A 94 -10.28 7.70 -7.12
N ALA A 95 -11.26 6.95 -6.63
CA ALA A 95 -11.27 6.42 -5.26
C ALA A 95 -11.73 4.95 -5.30
N PRO A 96 -10.82 3.96 -5.22
CA PRO A 96 -11.18 2.57 -5.05
C PRO A 96 -12.10 2.40 -3.84
N ARG A 97 -13.24 1.71 -4.04
CA ARG A 97 -14.20 1.45 -2.97
C ARG A 97 -14.21 -0.04 -2.63
N GLY A 98 -14.56 -0.34 -1.39
CA GLY A 98 -14.70 -1.72 -0.93
C GLY A 98 -13.38 -2.49 -0.88
N TYR A 99 -12.24 -1.79 -0.77
CA TYR A 99 -10.93 -2.41 -0.58
C TYR A 99 -10.12 -1.58 0.41
N PHE A 100 -9.78 -2.17 1.53
CA PHE A 100 -9.17 -1.49 2.66
C PHE A 100 -7.80 -2.11 2.96
N VAL A 101 -6.76 -1.31 2.92
CA VAL A 101 -5.42 -1.70 3.33
C VAL A 101 -5.14 -1.05 4.67
N ILE A 102 -5.07 -1.86 5.72
CA ILE A 102 -4.80 -1.42 7.09
C ILE A 102 -3.30 -1.55 7.36
N ALA A 103 -2.66 -0.45 7.68
CA ALA A 103 -1.26 -0.44 8.09
C ALA A 103 -1.13 -0.92 9.54
N MET A 104 -0.16 -1.82 9.77
CA MET A 104 0.10 -2.45 11.06
C MET A 104 1.54 -2.18 11.51
N GLY A 105 1.86 -2.54 12.72
CA GLY A 105 3.22 -2.49 13.24
C GLY A 105 3.86 -1.12 13.09
N LYS A 106 5.11 -1.06 12.61
CA LYS A 106 5.84 0.21 12.43
C LYS A 106 5.21 1.15 11.42
N LEU A 107 4.58 0.61 10.36
CA LEU A 107 3.87 1.45 9.40
C LEU A 107 2.63 2.08 10.03
N GLY A 108 1.84 1.30 10.76
CA GLY A 108 0.66 1.77 11.47
C GLY A 108 0.99 2.84 12.53
N GLY A 109 2.08 2.64 13.27
CA GLY A 109 2.61 3.59 14.26
C GLY A 109 3.34 4.80 13.68
N ARG A 110 3.46 4.93 12.34
CA ARG A 110 4.24 5.98 11.69
C ARG A 110 5.74 5.95 12.01
N GLU A 111 6.27 4.77 12.30
CA GLU A 111 7.65 4.53 12.75
C GLU A 111 8.44 3.67 11.75
N LEU A 112 8.08 3.71 10.47
CA LEU A 112 8.73 2.90 9.43
C LEU A 112 10.17 3.38 9.21
N ASN A 113 11.15 2.49 9.38
CA ASN A 113 12.55 2.80 9.08
C ASN A 113 12.95 2.37 7.65
N TYR A 114 14.21 2.67 7.25
CA TYR A 114 14.73 2.44 5.90
C TYR A 114 14.60 1.00 5.39
N SER A 115 14.76 0.01 6.26
CA SER A 115 14.82 -1.41 5.94
C SER A 115 13.65 -2.22 6.47
N SER A 116 12.66 -1.58 7.09
CA SER A 116 11.47 -2.28 7.59
C SER A 116 10.63 -2.83 6.45
N ASP A 117 10.05 -4.00 6.71
CA ASP A 117 8.92 -4.50 5.95
C ASP A 117 7.70 -3.61 6.25
N ILE A 118 6.75 -3.59 5.37
CA ILE A 118 5.43 -3.01 5.64
C ILE A 118 4.48 -4.15 6.04
N ASP A 119 3.97 -4.06 7.26
CA ASP A 119 2.97 -4.97 7.78
C ASP A 119 1.59 -4.40 7.42
N ILE A 120 0.81 -5.17 6.68
CA ILE A 120 -0.54 -4.75 6.25
C ILE A 120 -1.55 -5.87 6.39
N ILE A 121 -2.80 -5.51 6.67
CA ILE A 121 -3.96 -6.38 6.57
C ILE A 121 -4.87 -5.84 5.47
N VAL A 122 -5.46 -6.73 4.70
CA VAL A 122 -6.37 -6.35 3.62
C VAL A 122 -7.77 -6.88 3.90
N PHE A 123 -8.73 -5.97 3.90
CA PHE A 123 -10.17 -6.28 3.95
C PHE A 123 -10.86 -5.80 2.68
N TYR A 124 -11.99 -6.45 2.36
CA TYR A 124 -12.84 -6.00 1.27
C TYR A 124 -14.33 -6.05 1.65
N ASP A 125 -15.08 -5.16 1.03
CA ASP A 125 -16.54 -5.11 1.04
C ASP A 125 -17.01 -5.24 -0.42
N ALA A 126 -17.56 -6.39 -0.74
CA ALA A 126 -17.94 -6.71 -2.12
C ALA A 126 -19.07 -5.81 -2.63
N ASP A 127 -20.00 -5.42 -1.76
CA ASP A 127 -21.17 -4.61 -2.12
C ASP A 127 -20.76 -3.19 -2.52
N GLN A 128 -19.69 -2.66 -1.90
CA GLN A 128 -19.17 -1.35 -2.22
C GLN A 128 -18.25 -1.33 -3.45
N ALA A 129 -17.65 -2.47 -3.81
CA ALA A 129 -16.64 -2.53 -4.85
C ALA A 129 -17.18 -2.37 -6.27
N GLY A 130 -18.48 -2.64 -6.48
CA GLY A 130 -19.11 -2.57 -7.80
C GLY A 130 -18.53 -3.61 -8.77
N LEU A 131 -18.33 -4.83 -8.31
CA LEU A 131 -17.88 -5.94 -9.15
C LEU A 131 -18.93 -6.30 -10.21
N ALA A 132 -18.47 -6.78 -11.37
CA ALA A 132 -19.35 -7.34 -12.39
C ALA A 132 -20.05 -8.59 -11.85
N PRO A 133 -21.31 -8.91 -12.28
CA PRO A 133 -22.12 -9.97 -11.68
C PRO A 133 -21.52 -11.39 -11.78
N ASP A 134 -20.62 -11.60 -12.72
CA ASP A 134 -19.95 -12.89 -12.98
C ASP A 134 -18.61 -13.02 -12.22
N ILE A 135 -18.22 -12.00 -11.44
CA ILE A 135 -16.97 -11.99 -10.69
C ILE A 135 -17.21 -12.47 -9.26
N GLU A 136 -16.53 -13.56 -8.88
CA GLU A 136 -16.51 -14.03 -7.49
C GLU A 136 -15.61 -13.11 -6.64
N PRO A 137 -16.17 -12.47 -5.57
CA PRO A 137 -15.45 -11.43 -4.83
C PRO A 137 -14.16 -11.91 -4.16
N SER A 138 -14.19 -13.08 -3.50
CA SER A 138 -13.02 -13.58 -2.77
C SER A 138 -11.84 -13.83 -3.73
N ASP A 139 -12.08 -14.49 -4.84
CA ASP A 139 -11.06 -14.78 -5.86
C ASP A 139 -10.50 -13.49 -6.47
N PHE A 140 -11.38 -12.52 -6.72
CA PHE A 140 -10.97 -11.21 -7.24
C PHE A 140 -10.04 -10.48 -6.29
N PHE A 141 -10.45 -10.31 -5.01
CA PHE A 141 -9.66 -9.53 -4.06
C PHE A 141 -8.38 -10.24 -3.62
N VAL A 142 -8.39 -11.57 -3.53
CA VAL A 142 -7.17 -12.35 -3.27
C VAL A 142 -6.16 -12.17 -4.41
N ARG A 143 -6.60 -12.24 -5.66
CA ARG A 143 -5.74 -12.00 -6.82
C ARG A 143 -5.21 -10.57 -6.85
N LEU A 144 -6.07 -9.58 -6.60
CA LEU A 144 -5.70 -8.16 -6.55
C LEU A 144 -4.67 -7.89 -5.45
N THR A 145 -4.83 -8.49 -4.28
CA THR A 145 -3.87 -8.36 -3.17
C THR A 145 -2.52 -9.01 -3.51
N ARG A 146 -2.52 -10.18 -4.14
CA ARG A 146 -1.27 -10.81 -4.61
C ARG A 146 -0.55 -9.94 -5.65
N GLU A 147 -1.30 -9.31 -6.55
CA GLU A 147 -0.73 -8.36 -7.52
C GLU A 147 -0.18 -7.11 -6.82
N LEU A 148 -0.87 -6.57 -5.80
CA LEU A 148 -0.38 -5.46 -4.99
C LEU A 148 0.98 -5.80 -4.35
N VAL A 149 1.06 -6.93 -3.68
CA VAL A 149 2.30 -7.43 -3.07
C VAL A 149 3.40 -7.56 -4.13
N ARG A 150 3.08 -8.14 -5.29
CA ARG A 150 4.04 -8.29 -6.39
C ARG A 150 4.56 -6.94 -6.88
N LEU A 151 3.68 -5.95 -7.09
CA LEU A 151 4.08 -4.60 -7.52
C LEU A 151 5.08 -3.96 -6.56
N LEU A 152 4.93 -4.20 -5.26
CA LEU A 152 5.76 -3.60 -4.22
C LEU A 152 7.09 -4.34 -4.00
N GLN A 153 7.07 -5.68 -3.95
CA GLN A 153 8.24 -6.45 -3.49
C GLN A 153 9.04 -7.18 -4.58
N GLU A 154 8.50 -7.33 -5.81
CA GLU A 154 9.24 -8.00 -6.88
C GLU A 154 10.55 -7.26 -7.18
N HIS A 155 11.66 -8.00 -7.22
CA HIS A 155 12.95 -7.46 -7.62
C HIS A 155 13.02 -7.27 -9.13
N THR A 156 13.27 -6.06 -9.55
CA THR A 156 13.52 -5.69 -10.95
C THR A 156 14.93 -5.13 -11.10
N GLY A 157 15.35 -4.76 -12.30
CA GLY A 157 16.61 -4.02 -12.51
C GLY A 157 16.70 -2.71 -11.72
N ASP A 158 15.55 -2.16 -11.29
CA ASP A 158 15.44 -0.97 -10.44
C ASP A 158 15.31 -1.28 -8.93
N GLY A 159 15.48 -2.54 -8.51
CA GLY A 159 15.27 -2.99 -7.13
C GLY A 159 13.81 -3.27 -6.81
N TYR A 160 13.42 -3.11 -5.55
CA TYR A 160 12.05 -3.26 -5.05
C TYR A 160 11.59 -1.99 -4.31
N VAL A 161 10.30 -1.90 -4.00
CA VAL A 161 9.73 -0.75 -3.26
C VAL A 161 9.75 -1.03 -1.76
N PHE A 162 8.93 -1.98 -1.30
CA PHE A 162 8.88 -2.47 0.07
C PHE A 162 8.65 -3.97 0.07
N ARG A 163 9.29 -4.69 1.00
CA ARG A 163 8.85 -6.04 1.37
C ARG A 163 7.53 -5.90 2.12
N THR A 164 6.59 -6.79 1.83
CA THR A 164 5.22 -6.70 2.35
C THR A 164 4.92 -7.95 3.16
N ASP A 165 4.53 -7.76 4.42
CA ASP A 165 4.13 -8.83 5.33
C ASP A 165 2.61 -8.79 5.55
N LEU A 166 1.95 -9.92 5.28
CA LEU A 166 0.52 -10.11 5.46
C LEU A 166 0.19 -11.05 6.65
N ARG A 167 1.20 -11.43 7.45
CA ARG A 167 1.02 -12.43 8.51
C ARG A 167 0.28 -11.93 9.74
N LEU A 168 0.08 -10.62 9.88
CA LEU A 168 -0.71 -10.04 10.97
C LEU A 168 -2.23 -10.08 10.73
N ARG A 169 -2.67 -10.63 9.57
CA ARG A 169 -4.10 -10.83 9.32
C ARG A 169 -4.70 -11.93 10.23
N PRO A 170 -6.02 -11.91 10.47
CA PRO A 170 -6.71 -12.98 11.22
C PRO A 170 -6.35 -14.37 10.74
N ASP A 171 -5.89 -15.24 11.65
CA ASP A 171 -5.51 -16.64 11.40
C ASP A 171 -4.78 -16.87 10.06
N PRO A 172 -3.52 -16.42 9.91
CA PRO A 172 -2.81 -16.45 8.63
C PRO A 172 -2.56 -17.87 8.09
N GLY A 173 -2.70 -18.90 8.94
CA GLY A 173 -2.60 -20.30 8.54
C GLY A 173 -3.83 -20.85 7.83
N ALA A 174 -5.01 -20.29 8.11
CA ALA A 174 -6.30 -20.79 7.60
C ALA A 174 -7.01 -19.77 6.67
N THR A 175 -6.66 -18.48 6.73
CA THR A 175 -7.37 -17.43 5.97
C THR A 175 -6.65 -17.01 4.71
N GLN A 176 -7.41 -16.48 3.77
CA GLN A 176 -6.90 -15.88 2.53
C GLN A 176 -6.15 -14.57 2.82
N VAL A 177 -5.36 -14.09 1.86
CA VAL A 177 -4.58 -12.84 1.97
C VAL A 177 -5.43 -11.56 1.93
N ALA A 178 -6.69 -11.66 1.53
CA ALA A 178 -7.72 -10.64 1.65
C ALA A 178 -8.97 -11.28 2.26
N LEU A 179 -9.59 -10.62 3.22
CA LEU A 179 -10.75 -11.08 3.97
C LEU A 179 -11.93 -10.15 3.71
N SER A 180 -13.15 -10.69 3.66
CA SER A 180 -14.33 -9.83 3.69
C SER A 180 -14.39 -9.09 5.05
N THR A 181 -14.95 -7.88 5.03
CA THR A 181 -15.17 -7.10 6.27
C THR A 181 -15.99 -7.88 7.30
N ASP A 182 -17.00 -8.63 6.86
CA ASP A 182 -17.83 -9.47 7.73
C ASP A 182 -17.04 -10.60 8.38
N ALA A 183 -16.19 -11.29 7.62
CA ALA A 183 -15.32 -12.34 8.16
C ALA A 183 -14.29 -11.76 9.15
N GLY A 184 -13.73 -10.60 8.83
CA GLY A 184 -12.81 -9.88 9.72
C GLY A 184 -13.49 -9.47 11.01
N LEU A 185 -14.67 -8.88 10.95
CA LEU A 185 -15.45 -8.46 12.13
C LEU A 185 -15.79 -9.67 13.01
N SER A 186 -16.36 -10.72 12.41
CA SER A 186 -16.68 -11.96 13.13
C SER A 186 -15.48 -12.58 13.83
N TYR A 187 -14.32 -12.56 13.17
CA TYR A 187 -13.09 -13.05 13.80
C TYR A 187 -12.70 -12.22 15.02
N TYR A 188 -12.64 -10.89 14.90
CA TYR A 188 -12.22 -10.03 16.01
C TYR A 188 -13.23 -10.01 17.17
N GLU A 189 -14.51 -10.20 16.90
CA GLU A 189 -15.53 -10.32 17.95
C GLU A 189 -15.43 -11.65 18.72
N CYS A 190 -15.22 -12.78 18.03
CA CYS A 190 -15.29 -14.11 18.61
C CYS A 190 -13.94 -14.70 19.01
N PHE A 191 -12.89 -14.45 18.25
CA PHE A 191 -11.61 -15.15 18.36
C PHE A 191 -10.40 -14.22 18.51
N GLY A 192 -10.55 -12.92 18.17
CA GLY A 192 -9.45 -11.96 18.14
C GLY A 192 -8.70 -11.89 19.48
N GLN A 193 -7.39 -12.07 19.42
CA GLN A 193 -6.51 -11.98 20.58
C GLN A 193 -6.33 -10.52 21.02
N ASN A 194 -6.06 -10.30 22.30
CA ASN A 194 -5.88 -8.95 22.82
C ASN A 194 -4.74 -8.18 22.14
N TRP A 195 -3.66 -8.88 21.77
CA TRP A 195 -2.54 -8.27 21.05
C TRP A 195 -2.90 -7.87 19.62
N GLU A 196 -3.75 -8.63 18.92
CA GLU A 196 -4.25 -8.29 17.58
C GLU A 196 -5.10 -7.02 17.62
N ARG A 197 -5.98 -6.93 18.62
CA ARG A 197 -6.81 -5.73 18.86
C ARG A 197 -5.95 -4.50 19.19
N ALA A 198 -4.93 -4.69 20.03
CA ALA A 198 -4.00 -3.62 20.37
C ALA A 198 -3.14 -3.18 19.19
N ALA A 199 -2.84 -4.08 18.24
CA ALA A 199 -2.06 -3.76 17.05
C ALA A 199 -2.86 -3.00 15.97
N LEU A 200 -4.20 -2.94 16.08
CA LEU A 200 -5.10 -2.19 15.18
C LEU A 200 -5.30 -0.72 15.62
N ILE A 201 -4.79 -0.33 16.77
CA ILE A 201 -4.88 1.03 17.32
C ILE A 201 -3.66 1.82 16.84
#